data_a322407c9e8a8181f14e04e95331fc16
#
_entry.id   a322407c9e8a8181f14e04e95331fc16
#
_cell.length_a   1.000
_cell.length_b   1.000
_cell.length_c   1.000
_cell.angle_alpha   90.00
_cell.angle_beta   90.00
_cell.angle_gamma   90.00
#
_symmetry.space_group_name_H-M   'P 1'
#
loop_
_entity.id
_entity.type
_entity.pdbx_description
1 polymer ?
#
loop_
_entity_poly.entity_id
_entity_poly.type
_entity_poly.pdbx_seq_one_letter_code
_entity_poly.pdbx_strand_id
1 'polypeptide(L)'
;RVGLGCSRYRDGRYVERGPSFATAMAMGYRLFDSAELYGTETQLGRALAGPLAPDRDAVVLIGKAWNTNHRHLREACEGSLAELGVDAFDLYMLHWPEAWAYQGPLRRLRRVPPTLEAALTFPTDADGERARDPRPLAETWADLEQLCRDGRTDAIGICNVSVSTLRSLCAEAAIPPAAVQVASTPFEPRAELVAFCRERGIRVIAHSPLADARIFTDPTIAAVADAHDVGPASIALAYQVDRGVVPIPASVDRDHLAANLAAGAITLTAEDRAQLAGLAA
;
A
#
# COMPACT_ATOMS: atom_id res chain seq x y z
N ARG A 1 0.02 8.02 -11.89
CA ARG A 1 1.18 7.08 -11.90
C ARG A 1 0.77 5.81 -11.17
N VAL A 2 1.34 4.67 -11.58
CA VAL A 2 1.09 3.35 -10.98
C VAL A 2 2.32 2.96 -10.16
N GLY A 3 2.11 2.43 -8.94
CA GLY A 3 3.15 1.88 -8.10
C GLY A 3 3.15 0.35 -8.10
N LEU A 4 4.11 -0.27 -7.43
CA LEU A 4 4.21 -1.71 -7.24
C LEU A 4 3.92 -2.08 -5.79
N GLY A 5 2.89 -2.91 -5.56
CA GLY A 5 2.66 -3.57 -4.28
C GLY A 5 3.68 -4.68 -4.04
N CYS A 6 4.38 -4.62 -2.91
CA CYS A 6 5.50 -5.53 -2.59
C CYS A 6 5.11 -6.72 -1.72
N SER A 7 3.82 -6.95 -1.45
CA SER A 7 3.38 -8.11 -0.67
C SER A 7 3.86 -9.42 -1.27
N ARG A 8 4.28 -10.37 -0.42
CA ARG A 8 4.69 -11.71 -0.83
C ARG A 8 3.52 -12.68 -1.00
N TYR A 9 2.33 -12.29 -0.55
CA TYR A 9 1.16 -13.16 -0.62
C TYR A 9 0.46 -13.04 -1.97
N ARG A 10 0.21 -14.17 -2.58
CA ARG A 10 -0.68 -14.33 -3.71
C ARG A 10 -1.55 -15.56 -3.45
N ASP A 11 -2.86 -15.40 -3.42
CA ASP A 11 -3.81 -16.48 -3.15
C ASP A 11 -3.47 -17.29 -1.87
N GLY A 12 -3.02 -16.59 -0.81
CA GLY A 12 -2.61 -17.18 0.46
C GLY A 12 -1.25 -17.89 0.46
N ARG A 13 -0.46 -17.77 -0.62
CA ARG A 13 0.86 -18.40 -0.76
C ARG A 13 1.98 -17.36 -0.75
N TYR A 14 3.14 -17.77 -0.20
CA TYR A 14 4.36 -16.97 -0.33
C TYR A 14 4.90 -17.06 -1.76
N VAL A 15 5.19 -15.92 -2.34
CA VAL A 15 5.79 -15.79 -3.67
C VAL A 15 7.14 -15.08 -3.53
N GLU A 16 8.19 -15.66 -4.14
CA GLU A 16 9.50 -15.02 -4.25
C GLU A 16 9.37 -13.75 -5.10
N ARG A 17 9.83 -12.61 -4.57
CA ARG A 17 9.63 -11.29 -5.19
C ARG A 17 10.94 -10.66 -5.72
N GLY A 18 12.10 -11.16 -5.30
CA GLY A 18 13.39 -10.54 -5.64
C GLY A 18 13.58 -10.26 -7.13
N PRO A 19 13.43 -11.25 -8.03
CA PRO A 19 13.57 -11.02 -9.48
C PRO A 19 12.54 -10.03 -10.04
N SER A 20 11.29 -10.04 -9.51
CA SER A 20 10.25 -9.13 -9.98
C SER A 20 10.52 -7.67 -9.61
N PHE A 21 11.16 -7.40 -8.47
CA PHE A 21 11.56 -6.04 -8.08
C PHE A 21 12.60 -5.46 -9.03
N ALA A 22 13.67 -6.22 -9.34
CA ALA A 22 14.69 -5.78 -10.30
C ALA A 22 14.09 -5.55 -11.70
N THR A 23 13.21 -6.45 -12.16
CA THR A 23 12.48 -6.31 -13.42
C THR A 23 11.61 -5.05 -13.44
N ALA A 24 10.87 -4.79 -12.39
CA ALA A 24 10.02 -3.59 -12.28
C ALA A 24 10.85 -2.30 -12.31
N MET A 25 11.98 -2.25 -11.61
CA MET A 25 12.91 -1.10 -11.64
C MET A 25 13.43 -0.83 -13.05
N ALA A 26 13.84 -1.89 -13.76
CA ALA A 26 14.29 -1.81 -15.16
C ALA A 26 13.19 -1.34 -16.12
N MET A 27 11.92 -1.67 -15.85
CA MET A 27 10.75 -1.22 -16.61
C MET A 27 10.37 0.23 -16.36
N GLY A 28 10.88 0.85 -15.29
CA GLY A 28 10.57 2.25 -14.96
C GLY A 28 9.62 2.42 -13.77
N TYR A 29 9.30 1.39 -13.00
CA TYR A 29 8.62 1.59 -11.71
C TYR A 29 9.50 2.45 -10.80
N ARG A 30 8.87 3.41 -10.11
CA ARG A 30 9.53 4.35 -9.20
C ARG A 30 8.81 4.51 -7.86
N LEU A 31 7.73 3.75 -7.63
CA LEU A 31 7.02 3.69 -6.36
C LEU A 31 6.89 2.23 -5.95
N PHE A 32 7.41 1.90 -4.75
CA PHE A 32 7.40 0.56 -4.16
C PHE A 32 6.71 0.61 -2.80
N ASP A 33 5.60 -0.11 -2.68
CA ASP A 33 4.77 -0.15 -1.48
C ASP A 33 5.09 -1.40 -0.66
N SER A 34 5.96 -1.26 0.34
CA SER A 34 6.37 -2.31 1.25
C SER A 34 5.63 -2.25 2.59
N ALA A 35 5.91 -3.19 3.47
CA ALA A 35 5.53 -3.21 4.87
C ALA A 35 6.36 -4.28 5.61
N GLU A 36 6.61 -4.07 6.91
CA GLU A 36 7.29 -5.05 7.75
C GLU A 36 6.60 -6.43 7.77
N LEU A 37 5.25 -6.44 7.68
CA LEU A 37 4.46 -7.67 7.60
C LEU A 37 4.80 -8.51 6.36
N TYR A 38 5.16 -7.89 5.24
CA TYR A 38 5.31 -8.61 3.98
C TYR A 38 6.53 -9.53 3.94
N GLY A 39 7.57 -9.26 4.72
CA GLY A 39 8.79 -10.04 4.79
C GLY A 39 9.58 -10.07 3.48
N THR A 40 9.35 -9.08 2.62
CA THR A 40 10.03 -8.92 1.32
C THR A 40 11.05 -7.80 1.32
N GLU A 41 11.21 -7.08 2.45
CA GLU A 41 12.05 -5.90 2.55
C GLU A 41 13.52 -6.19 2.21
N THR A 42 14.09 -7.28 2.73
CA THR A 42 15.47 -7.70 2.38
C THR A 42 15.62 -7.97 0.85
N GLN A 43 14.60 -8.51 0.20
CA GLN A 43 14.63 -8.78 -1.25
C GLN A 43 14.53 -7.47 -2.04
N LEU A 44 13.67 -6.55 -1.60
CA LEU A 44 13.55 -5.22 -2.18
C LEU A 44 14.84 -4.41 -2.00
N GLY A 45 15.45 -4.45 -0.80
CA GLY A 45 16.74 -3.81 -0.50
C GLY A 45 17.86 -4.30 -1.42
N ARG A 46 17.96 -5.62 -1.66
CA ARG A 46 18.92 -6.17 -2.63
C ARG A 46 18.67 -5.67 -4.05
N ALA A 47 17.41 -5.53 -4.45
CA ALA A 47 17.09 -4.98 -5.77
C ALA A 47 17.43 -3.49 -5.87
N LEU A 48 17.21 -2.70 -4.80
CA LEU A 48 17.58 -1.29 -4.71
C LEU A 48 19.11 -1.07 -4.71
N ALA A 49 19.90 -2.02 -4.22
CA ALA A 49 21.36 -2.00 -4.28
C ALA A 49 21.91 -2.63 -5.58
N GLY A 50 21.07 -3.15 -6.44
CA GLY A 50 21.46 -3.89 -7.65
C GLY A 50 21.76 -2.98 -8.84
N PRO A 51 22.35 -3.55 -9.92
CA PRO A 51 22.79 -2.78 -11.09
C PRO A 51 21.65 -2.21 -11.95
N LEU A 52 20.42 -2.64 -11.71
CA LEU A 52 19.21 -2.16 -12.40
C LEU A 52 18.43 -1.14 -11.58
N ALA A 53 18.92 -0.80 -10.38
CA ALA A 53 18.27 0.18 -9.52
C ALA A 53 18.45 1.60 -10.09
N PRO A 54 17.40 2.42 -10.06
CA PRO A 54 17.54 3.86 -10.25
C PRO A 54 18.21 4.49 -9.02
N ASP A 55 18.63 5.75 -9.15
CA ASP A 55 19.10 6.53 -8.01
C ASP A 55 18.03 6.54 -6.91
N ARG A 56 18.45 6.49 -5.63
CA ARG A 56 17.53 6.43 -4.48
C ARG A 56 16.50 7.58 -4.51
N ASP A 57 16.93 8.78 -4.86
CA ASP A 57 16.08 9.98 -4.92
C ASP A 57 15.03 9.93 -6.05
N ALA A 58 15.20 9.03 -7.01
CA ALA A 58 14.22 8.78 -8.06
C ALA A 58 13.13 7.76 -7.66
N VAL A 59 13.25 7.15 -6.47
CA VAL A 59 12.33 6.11 -5.97
C VAL A 59 11.51 6.65 -4.83
N VAL A 60 10.21 6.41 -4.86
CA VAL A 60 9.30 6.58 -3.71
C VAL A 60 9.17 5.24 -3.00
N LEU A 61 9.67 5.15 -1.79
CA LEU A 61 9.66 3.96 -0.95
C LEU A 61 8.67 4.14 0.19
N ILE A 62 7.65 3.28 0.22
CA ILE A 62 6.62 3.28 1.26
C ILE A 62 6.88 2.11 2.20
N GLY A 63 6.92 2.38 3.51
CA GLY A 63 6.94 1.40 4.57
C GLY A 63 5.67 1.46 5.42
N LYS A 64 5.38 0.38 6.17
CA LYS A 64 4.21 0.35 7.06
C LYS A 64 4.51 -0.42 8.34
N ALA A 65 4.15 0.18 9.49
CA ALA A 65 4.12 -0.50 10.77
C ALA A 65 2.87 -1.38 10.89
N TRP A 66 3.05 -2.61 11.37
CA TRP A 66 1.95 -3.52 11.64
C TRP A 66 1.26 -3.18 12.96
N ASN A 67 0.03 -3.61 13.11
CA ASN A 67 -0.83 -3.30 14.26
C ASN A 67 -0.25 -3.68 15.62
N THR A 68 0.54 -4.76 15.70
CA THR A 68 1.18 -5.19 16.95
C THR A 68 2.32 -4.29 17.39
N ASN A 69 2.81 -3.40 16.51
CA ASN A 69 3.97 -2.55 16.74
C ASN A 69 3.62 -1.08 17.02
N HIS A 70 2.36 -0.74 17.31
CA HIS A 70 1.95 0.64 17.56
C HIS A 70 2.66 1.30 18.75
N ARG A 71 3.08 0.52 19.76
CA ARG A 71 3.94 1.03 20.87
C ARG A 71 5.43 0.96 20.57
N HIS A 72 5.82 0.38 19.45
CA HIS A 72 7.20 0.09 19.07
C HIS A 72 7.53 0.61 17.66
N LEU A 73 6.91 1.74 17.25
CA LEU A 73 7.03 2.29 15.89
C LEU A 73 8.48 2.56 15.49
N ARG A 74 9.30 3.08 16.42
CA ARG A 74 10.72 3.32 16.17
C ARG A 74 11.46 2.02 15.85
N GLU A 75 11.28 0.98 16.68
CA GLU A 75 11.92 -0.32 16.45
C GLU A 75 11.47 -0.95 15.14
N ALA A 76 10.17 -0.86 14.81
CA ALA A 76 9.61 -1.35 13.57
C ALA A 76 10.20 -0.62 12.35
N CYS A 77 10.19 0.71 12.38
CA CYS A 77 10.72 1.55 11.31
C CYS A 77 12.21 1.31 11.07
N GLU A 78 13.03 1.40 12.11
CA GLU A 78 14.49 1.19 12.02
C GLU A 78 14.83 -0.24 11.58
N GLY A 79 14.03 -1.22 12.01
CA GLY A 79 14.17 -2.60 11.55
C GLY A 79 13.89 -2.75 10.05
N SER A 80 12.86 -2.10 9.53
CA SER A 80 12.54 -2.09 8.11
C SER A 80 13.59 -1.35 7.28
N LEU A 81 14.06 -0.19 7.75
CA LEU A 81 15.16 0.56 7.09
C LEU A 81 16.44 -0.29 6.99
N ALA A 82 16.80 -0.99 8.07
CA ALA A 82 17.96 -1.88 8.09
C ALA A 82 17.81 -3.07 7.11
N GLU A 83 16.62 -3.68 6.98
CA GLU A 83 16.36 -4.76 6.02
C GLU A 83 16.40 -4.26 4.56
N LEU A 84 15.95 -3.03 4.31
CA LEU A 84 15.98 -2.39 3.00
C LEU A 84 17.37 -1.83 2.64
N GLY A 85 18.22 -1.57 3.62
CA GLY A 85 19.55 -0.94 3.42
C GLY A 85 19.44 0.52 3.02
N VAL A 86 18.49 1.26 3.58
CA VAL A 86 18.25 2.69 3.32
C VAL A 86 18.15 3.48 4.63
N ASP A 87 18.38 4.78 4.60
CA ASP A 87 18.40 5.64 5.79
C ASP A 87 17.02 6.19 6.19
N ALA A 88 16.13 6.38 5.20
CA ALA A 88 14.78 6.91 5.41
C ALA A 88 13.78 6.37 4.39
N PHE A 89 12.50 6.38 4.78
CA PHE A 89 11.36 6.23 3.87
C PHE A 89 10.94 7.57 3.28
N ASP A 90 10.38 7.57 2.08
CA ASP A 90 9.65 8.73 1.54
C ASP A 90 8.28 8.86 2.23
N LEU A 91 7.66 7.73 2.58
CA LEU A 91 6.39 7.68 3.28
C LEU A 91 6.36 6.47 4.24
N TYR A 92 6.11 6.72 5.52
CA TYR A 92 5.89 5.65 6.49
C TYR A 92 4.48 5.71 7.05
N MET A 93 3.80 4.56 7.14
CA MET A 93 2.37 4.52 7.41
C MET A 93 2.01 3.57 8.56
N LEU A 94 0.90 3.82 9.23
CA LEU A 94 0.21 2.80 10.02
C LEU A 94 -0.57 1.88 9.07
N HIS A 95 -0.39 0.55 9.22
CA HIS A 95 -1.07 -0.42 8.34
C HIS A 95 -2.58 -0.47 8.58
N TRP A 96 -3.00 -0.21 9.83
CA TRP A 96 -4.39 -0.03 10.28
C TRP A 96 -4.44 0.98 11.43
N PRO A 97 -5.58 1.60 11.71
CA PRO A 97 -5.70 2.55 12.81
C PRO A 97 -5.71 1.91 14.21
N GLU A 98 -6.06 0.61 14.31
CA GLU A 98 -6.18 -0.08 15.60
C GLU A 98 -4.84 -0.70 16.03
N ALA A 99 -4.50 -0.52 17.31
CA ALA A 99 -3.38 -1.19 17.94
C ALA A 99 -3.79 -2.60 18.45
N TRP A 100 -2.86 -3.57 18.30
CA TRP A 100 -3.03 -4.94 18.79
C TRP A 100 -1.93 -5.28 19.79
N ALA A 101 -2.19 -6.30 20.63
CA ALA A 101 -1.24 -6.77 21.63
C ALA A 101 0.13 -7.09 21.01
N TYR A 102 1.18 -6.52 21.56
CA TYR A 102 2.55 -6.68 21.08
C TYR A 102 3.04 -8.12 21.21
N GLN A 103 3.65 -8.64 20.18
CA GLN A 103 4.14 -10.03 20.09
C GLN A 103 5.65 -10.11 19.83
N GLY A 104 6.35 -8.99 19.92
CA GLY A 104 7.75 -8.87 19.51
C GLY A 104 7.91 -8.36 18.07
N PRO A 105 9.15 -8.02 17.66
CA PRO A 105 9.43 -7.52 16.33
C PRO A 105 9.08 -8.55 15.26
N LEU A 106 8.29 -8.17 14.23
CA LEU A 106 7.83 -9.09 13.17
C LEU A 106 8.97 -9.80 12.44
N ARG A 107 10.12 -9.15 12.27
CA ARG A 107 11.30 -9.79 11.66
C ARG A 107 11.81 -11.02 12.42
N ARG A 108 11.58 -11.10 13.74
CA ARG A 108 11.89 -12.29 14.54
C ARG A 108 10.85 -13.38 14.38
N LEU A 109 9.59 -12.99 14.21
CA LEU A 109 8.46 -13.92 14.07
C LEU A 109 8.57 -14.77 12.79
N ARG A 110 9.18 -14.23 11.72
CA ARG A 110 9.44 -14.96 10.46
C ARG A 110 10.35 -16.20 10.61
N ARG A 111 10.99 -16.38 11.76
CA ARG A 111 11.87 -17.52 12.06
C ARG A 111 11.16 -18.63 12.82
N VAL A 112 9.89 -18.46 13.13
CA VAL A 112 9.06 -19.47 13.78
C VAL A 112 8.23 -20.25 12.75
N PRO A 113 7.66 -21.42 13.11
CA PRO A 113 6.78 -22.15 12.21
C PRO A 113 5.61 -21.28 11.70
N PRO A 114 5.12 -21.49 10.46
CA PRO A 114 4.07 -20.65 9.86
C PRO A 114 2.79 -20.53 10.69
N THR A 115 2.39 -21.59 11.40
CA THR A 115 1.22 -21.57 12.28
C THR A 115 1.41 -20.64 13.46
N LEU A 116 2.60 -20.61 14.05
CA LEU A 116 2.94 -19.74 15.15
C LEU A 116 3.16 -18.30 14.63
N GLU A 117 3.79 -18.11 13.46
CA GLU A 117 3.91 -16.80 12.81
C GLU A 117 2.53 -16.17 12.62
N ALA A 118 1.55 -16.91 12.12
CA ALA A 118 0.18 -16.43 11.93
C ALA A 118 -0.47 -16.01 13.25
N ALA A 119 -0.36 -16.81 14.30
CA ALA A 119 -0.91 -16.50 15.62
C ALA A 119 -0.27 -15.26 16.26
N LEU A 120 1.04 -15.08 16.10
CA LEU A 120 1.75 -13.92 16.62
C LEU A 120 1.50 -12.65 15.79
N THR A 121 1.28 -12.80 14.49
CA THR A 121 0.95 -11.68 13.58
C THR A 121 -0.50 -11.20 13.80
N PHE A 122 -1.40 -12.13 14.10
CA PHE A 122 -2.82 -11.88 14.31
C PHE A 122 -3.26 -12.37 15.70
N PRO A 123 -2.72 -11.78 16.79
CA PRO A 123 -2.94 -12.27 18.14
C PRO A 123 -4.42 -12.24 18.49
N THR A 124 -4.88 -13.29 19.20
CA THR A 124 -6.23 -13.40 19.74
C THR A 124 -6.18 -13.50 21.25
N ASP A 125 -7.25 -13.04 21.92
CA ASP A 125 -7.46 -13.17 23.36
C ASP A 125 -8.04 -14.56 23.72
N ALA A 126 -8.45 -14.71 24.99
CA ALA A 126 -9.01 -15.96 25.50
C ALA A 126 -10.36 -16.34 24.86
N ASP A 127 -11.10 -15.35 24.36
CA ASP A 127 -12.40 -15.54 23.71
C ASP A 127 -12.26 -15.79 22.20
N GLY A 128 -11.02 -15.78 21.67
CA GLY A 128 -10.73 -15.98 20.25
C GLY A 128 -10.87 -14.72 19.41
N GLU A 129 -11.17 -13.58 20.03
CA GLU A 129 -11.27 -12.29 19.38
C GLU A 129 -9.89 -11.64 19.20
N ARG A 130 -9.79 -10.60 18.35
CA ARG A 130 -8.53 -9.89 18.14
C ARG A 130 -8.02 -9.30 19.47
N ALA A 131 -6.84 -9.70 19.93
CA ALA A 131 -6.20 -9.15 21.12
C ALA A 131 -5.80 -7.70 20.87
N ARG A 132 -6.65 -6.75 21.31
CA ARG A 132 -6.47 -5.31 21.09
C ARG A 132 -5.56 -4.71 22.16
N ASP A 133 -4.79 -3.70 21.78
CA ASP A 133 -4.15 -2.76 22.70
C ASP A 133 -5.06 -1.52 22.81
N PRO A 134 -5.40 -1.05 24.04
CA PRO A 134 -6.28 0.10 24.22
C PRO A 134 -5.62 1.44 23.89
N ARG A 135 -4.39 1.44 23.33
CA ARG A 135 -3.68 2.66 22.97
C ARG A 135 -4.48 3.51 21.98
N PRO A 136 -4.73 4.80 22.31
CA PRO A 136 -5.40 5.72 21.41
C PRO A 136 -4.60 5.95 20.11
N LEU A 137 -5.30 6.12 18.99
CA LEU A 137 -4.66 6.43 17.70
C LEU A 137 -3.82 7.72 17.75
N ALA A 138 -4.30 8.73 18.49
CA ALA A 138 -3.57 10.00 18.65
C ALA A 138 -2.18 9.83 19.27
N GLU A 139 -2.03 8.94 20.26
CA GLU A 139 -0.73 8.63 20.86
C GLU A 139 0.21 7.91 19.87
N THR A 140 -0.35 6.95 19.12
CA THR A 140 0.40 6.26 18.07
C THR A 140 0.82 7.23 16.96
N TRP A 141 -0.07 8.17 16.62
CA TRP A 141 0.23 9.19 15.61
C TRP A 141 1.35 10.14 16.05
N ALA A 142 1.36 10.54 17.33
CA ALA A 142 2.44 11.37 17.89
C ALA A 142 3.81 10.70 17.78
N ASP A 143 3.89 9.38 18.00
CA ASP A 143 5.14 8.63 17.79
C ASP A 143 5.52 8.57 16.31
N LEU A 144 4.55 8.45 15.40
CA LEU A 144 4.79 8.50 13.96
C LEU A 144 5.30 9.89 13.51
N GLU A 145 4.73 10.97 14.05
CA GLU A 145 5.22 12.33 13.85
C GLU A 145 6.66 12.50 14.34
N GLN A 146 7.02 11.83 15.44
CA GLN A 146 8.40 11.87 15.96
C GLN A 146 9.38 11.20 15.00
N LEU A 147 9.01 10.10 14.33
CA LEU A 147 9.83 9.49 13.28
C LEU A 147 10.08 10.45 12.11
N CYS A 148 9.08 11.25 11.75
CA CYS A 148 9.23 12.26 10.72
C CYS A 148 10.19 13.37 11.16
N ARG A 149 10.06 13.89 12.41
CA ARG A 149 10.98 14.90 12.97
C ARG A 149 12.41 14.40 13.06
N ASP A 150 12.60 13.09 13.31
CA ASP A 150 13.91 12.45 13.43
C ASP A 150 14.52 12.06 12.06
N GLY A 151 13.85 12.40 10.94
CA GLY A 151 14.32 12.11 9.60
C GLY A 151 14.32 10.62 9.22
N ARG A 152 13.48 9.79 9.86
CA ARG A 152 13.32 8.38 9.49
C ARG A 152 12.32 8.20 8.34
N THR A 153 11.54 9.22 8.08
CA THR A 153 10.64 9.31 6.94
C THR A 153 10.39 10.77 6.58
N ASP A 154 10.21 11.09 5.31
CA ASP A 154 9.89 12.44 4.85
C ASP A 154 8.42 12.79 5.08
N ALA A 155 7.55 11.80 5.01
CA ALA A 155 6.11 11.96 5.18
C ALA A 155 5.50 10.78 5.94
N ILE A 156 4.33 11.00 6.54
CA ILE A 156 3.59 9.99 7.28
C ILE A 156 2.17 9.81 6.75
N GLY A 157 1.62 8.63 6.96
CA GLY A 157 0.29 8.28 6.46
C GLY A 157 -0.40 7.18 7.25
N ILE A 158 -1.60 6.82 6.81
CA ILE A 158 -2.41 5.78 7.45
C ILE A 158 -3.14 4.94 6.40
N CYS A 159 -3.26 3.63 6.66
CA CYS A 159 -4.04 2.74 5.82
C CYS A 159 -5.36 2.33 6.47
N ASN A 160 -6.32 1.91 5.66
CA ASN A 160 -7.55 1.25 6.09
C ASN A 160 -8.38 2.07 7.08
N VAL A 161 -8.44 3.37 6.89
CA VAL A 161 -9.12 4.33 7.76
C VAL A 161 -10.47 4.76 7.18
N SER A 162 -11.45 4.97 8.04
CA SER A 162 -12.74 5.59 7.67
C SER A 162 -12.60 7.11 7.50
N VAL A 163 -13.53 7.72 6.78
CA VAL A 163 -13.58 9.19 6.65
C VAL A 163 -13.74 9.88 8.00
N SER A 164 -14.56 9.30 8.91
CA SER A 164 -14.77 9.86 10.25
C SER A 164 -13.48 9.83 11.08
N THR A 165 -12.79 8.70 11.11
CA THR A 165 -11.51 8.56 11.83
C THR A 165 -10.44 9.49 11.24
N LEU A 166 -10.37 9.57 9.90
CA LEU A 166 -9.43 10.46 9.22
C LEU A 166 -9.71 11.93 9.52
N ARG A 167 -10.98 12.32 9.61
CA ARG A 167 -11.38 13.69 9.97
C ARG A 167 -10.92 14.05 11.38
N SER A 168 -11.14 13.16 12.36
CA SER A 168 -10.68 13.37 13.73
C SER A 168 -9.15 13.45 13.79
N LEU A 169 -8.46 12.54 13.12
CA LEU A 169 -6.99 12.55 13.05
C LEU A 169 -6.46 13.87 12.48
N CYS A 170 -7.01 14.34 11.36
CA CYS A 170 -6.60 15.62 10.75
C CYS A 170 -6.87 16.85 11.63
N ALA A 171 -7.82 16.79 12.56
CA ALA A 171 -8.12 17.87 13.49
C ALA A 171 -7.14 17.95 14.67
N GLU A 172 -6.53 16.81 15.04
CA GLU A 172 -5.69 16.69 16.24
C GLU A 172 -4.19 16.60 15.90
N ALA A 173 -3.84 16.11 14.71
CA ALA A 173 -2.45 15.87 14.31
C ALA A 173 -1.65 17.18 14.15
N ALA A 174 -0.45 17.22 14.70
CA ALA A 174 0.51 18.31 14.46
C ALA A 174 1.13 18.22 13.05
N ILE A 175 1.34 16.98 12.56
CA ILE A 175 1.72 16.70 11.17
C ILE A 175 0.57 15.88 10.58
N PRO A 176 -0.28 16.45 9.71
CA PRO A 176 -1.39 15.71 9.11
C PRO A 176 -0.90 14.61 8.17
N PRO A 177 -1.71 13.56 7.90
CA PRO A 177 -1.33 12.53 6.96
C PRO A 177 -1.11 13.09 5.55
N ALA A 178 0.04 12.80 4.94
CA ALA A 178 0.35 13.13 3.56
C ALA A 178 -0.36 12.17 2.58
N ALA A 179 -0.63 10.95 3.02
CA ALA A 179 -1.32 9.96 2.22
C ALA A 179 -2.22 9.04 3.06
N VAL A 180 -3.25 8.54 2.40
CA VAL A 180 -4.14 7.49 2.90
C VAL A 180 -4.13 6.33 1.91
N GLN A 181 -4.00 5.09 2.42
CA GLN A 181 -4.03 3.90 1.58
C GLN A 181 -5.24 3.02 1.95
N VAL A 182 -6.09 2.71 0.99
CA VAL A 182 -7.31 1.91 1.19
C VAL A 182 -7.52 0.92 0.04
N ALA A 183 -8.31 -0.14 0.29
CA ALA A 183 -8.80 -0.97 -0.80
C ALA A 183 -9.73 -0.12 -1.68
N SER A 184 -9.45 -0.10 -2.99
CA SER A 184 -10.30 0.61 -3.96
C SER A 184 -10.24 -0.06 -5.31
N THR A 185 -11.43 -0.31 -5.89
CA THR A 185 -11.65 -0.88 -7.22
C THR A 185 -12.63 0.01 -7.98
N PRO A 186 -12.89 -0.20 -9.29
CA PRO A 186 -13.96 0.50 -9.98
C PRO A 186 -15.35 0.31 -9.35
N PHE A 187 -15.60 -0.84 -8.72
CA PHE A 187 -16.87 -1.16 -8.05
C PHE A 187 -16.97 -0.59 -6.63
N GLU A 188 -15.82 -0.30 -6.00
CA GLU A 188 -15.73 0.32 -4.68
C GLU A 188 -14.76 1.50 -4.72
N PRO A 189 -15.11 2.61 -5.39
CA PRO A 189 -14.18 3.70 -5.69
C PRO A 189 -13.87 4.61 -4.50
N ARG A 190 -14.46 4.37 -3.31
CA ARG A 190 -14.25 5.19 -2.10
C ARG A 190 -14.46 6.69 -2.34
N ALA A 191 -15.51 7.04 -3.06
CA ALA A 191 -15.72 8.40 -3.58
C ALA A 191 -15.68 9.48 -2.49
N GLU A 192 -16.33 9.27 -1.35
CA GLU A 192 -16.34 10.21 -0.20
C GLU A 192 -14.91 10.42 0.36
N LEU A 193 -14.16 9.32 0.56
CA LEU A 193 -12.78 9.40 1.05
C LEU A 193 -11.88 10.14 0.07
N VAL A 194 -11.99 9.84 -1.22
CA VAL A 194 -11.21 10.50 -2.27
C VAL A 194 -11.51 11.99 -2.33
N ALA A 195 -12.79 12.40 -2.22
CA ALA A 195 -13.19 13.80 -2.19
C ALA A 195 -12.62 14.52 -0.95
N PHE A 196 -12.79 13.93 0.24
CA PHE A 196 -12.25 14.46 1.49
C PHE A 196 -10.72 14.66 1.44
N CYS A 197 -10.00 13.67 0.91
CA CYS A 197 -8.54 13.73 0.78
C CYS A 197 -8.11 14.79 -0.23
N ARG A 198 -8.79 14.89 -1.37
CA ARG A 198 -8.50 15.89 -2.42
C ARG A 198 -8.61 17.31 -1.88
N GLU A 199 -9.67 17.63 -1.13
CA GLU A 199 -9.85 18.95 -0.52
C GLU A 199 -8.72 19.36 0.42
N ARG A 200 -7.98 18.40 0.97
CA ARG A 200 -6.91 18.60 1.96
C ARG A 200 -5.51 18.36 1.42
N GLY A 201 -5.39 18.08 0.13
CA GLY A 201 -4.09 17.75 -0.47
C GLY A 201 -3.51 16.40 -0.04
N ILE A 202 -4.31 15.53 0.60
CA ILE A 202 -3.92 14.17 1.01
C ILE A 202 -3.95 13.25 -0.20
N ARG A 203 -2.88 12.51 -0.47
CA ARG A 203 -2.82 11.54 -1.56
C ARG A 203 -3.58 10.27 -1.20
N VAL A 204 -4.35 9.74 -2.15
CA VAL A 204 -5.01 8.44 -1.99
C VAL A 204 -4.25 7.37 -2.77
N ILE A 205 -3.93 6.27 -2.10
CA ILE A 205 -3.27 5.09 -2.66
C ILE A 205 -4.28 3.94 -2.62
N ALA A 206 -4.47 3.26 -3.74
CA ALA A 206 -5.36 2.10 -3.84
C ALA A 206 -4.57 0.79 -3.74
N HIS A 207 -4.65 0.12 -2.59
CA HIS A 207 -4.19 -1.26 -2.51
C HIS A 207 -5.26 -2.21 -3.06
N SER A 208 -4.86 -3.41 -3.46
CA SER A 208 -5.77 -4.43 -4.02
C SER A 208 -6.63 -3.91 -5.19
N PRO A 209 -6.11 -3.07 -6.10
CA PRO A 209 -6.93 -2.40 -7.12
C PRO A 209 -7.54 -3.37 -8.14
N LEU A 210 -7.06 -4.61 -8.20
CA LEU A 210 -7.51 -5.67 -9.10
C LEU A 210 -8.07 -6.89 -8.34
N ALA A 211 -8.42 -6.75 -7.04
CA ALA A 211 -8.88 -7.88 -6.23
C ALA A 211 -10.32 -8.32 -6.53
N ASP A 212 -11.11 -7.48 -7.19
CA ASP A 212 -12.47 -7.82 -7.57
C ASP A 212 -12.50 -8.59 -8.91
N ALA A 213 -12.94 -9.85 -8.87
CA ALA A 213 -13.01 -10.71 -10.05
C ALA A 213 -13.94 -10.16 -11.14
N ARG A 214 -14.92 -9.31 -10.78
CA ARG A 214 -15.80 -8.66 -11.74
C ARG A 214 -15.03 -7.80 -12.75
N ILE A 215 -13.87 -7.25 -12.39
CA ILE A 215 -13.02 -6.50 -13.33
C ILE A 215 -12.76 -7.26 -14.63
N PHE A 216 -12.64 -8.59 -14.55
CA PHE A 216 -12.30 -9.44 -15.69
C PHE A 216 -13.50 -9.99 -16.44
N THR A 217 -14.73 -9.77 -15.96
CA THR A 217 -15.96 -10.32 -16.53
C THR A 217 -17.05 -9.28 -16.80
N ASP A 218 -16.88 -8.06 -16.32
CA ASP A 218 -17.87 -7.00 -16.48
C ASP A 218 -17.88 -6.48 -17.93
N PRO A 219 -19.05 -6.45 -18.59
CA PRO A 219 -19.15 -6.06 -20.00
C PRO A 219 -18.80 -4.59 -20.25
N THR A 220 -19.00 -3.70 -19.26
CA THR A 220 -18.66 -2.28 -19.40
C THR A 220 -17.14 -2.10 -19.42
N ILE A 221 -16.43 -2.78 -18.49
CA ILE A 221 -14.96 -2.74 -18.47
C ILE A 221 -14.40 -3.38 -19.73
N ALA A 222 -14.99 -4.49 -20.19
CA ALA A 222 -14.56 -5.17 -21.42
C ALA A 222 -14.71 -4.26 -22.65
N ALA A 223 -15.87 -3.60 -22.80
CA ALA A 223 -16.11 -2.70 -23.94
C ALA A 223 -15.14 -1.51 -23.97
N VAL A 224 -14.84 -0.90 -22.80
CA VAL A 224 -13.85 0.17 -22.71
C VAL A 224 -12.44 -0.37 -23.00
N ALA A 225 -12.09 -1.56 -22.53
CA ALA A 225 -10.82 -2.20 -22.78
C ALA A 225 -10.59 -2.48 -24.27
N ASP A 226 -11.61 -3.01 -24.96
CA ASP A 226 -11.58 -3.24 -26.41
C ASP A 226 -11.40 -1.93 -27.20
N ALA A 227 -12.09 -0.85 -26.80
CA ALA A 227 -11.96 0.46 -27.45
C ALA A 227 -10.55 1.06 -27.32
N HIS A 228 -9.81 0.70 -26.29
CA HIS A 228 -8.42 1.14 -26.04
C HIS A 228 -7.35 0.11 -26.44
N ASP A 229 -7.74 -1.04 -26.99
CA ASP A 229 -6.86 -2.16 -27.35
C ASP A 229 -5.96 -2.62 -26.17
N VAL A 230 -6.56 -2.73 -24.98
CA VAL A 230 -5.87 -3.14 -23.74
C VAL A 230 -6.68 -4.18 -22.96
N GLY A 231 -6.07 -4.80 -21.94
CA GLY A 231 -6.81 -5.70 -21.06
C GLY A 231 -7.66 -4.97 -20.00
N PRO A 232 -8.71 -5.63 -19.46
CA PRO A 232 -9.60 -5.08 -18.42
C PRO A 232 -8.87 -4.54 -17.19
N ALA A 233 -7.79 -5.21 -16.75
CA ALA A 233 -6.94 -4.74 -15.65
C ALA A 233 -6.35 -3.35 -15.91
N SER A 234 -5.92 -3.07 -17.14
CA SER A 234 -5.36 -1.78 -17.52
C SER A 234 -6.40 -0.66 -17.43
N ILE A 235 -7.64 -0.92 -17.81
CA ILE A 235 -8.74 0.05 -17.67
C ILE A 235 -9.09 0.30 -16.20
N ALA A 236 -9.16 -0.74 -15.37
CA ALA A 236 -9.41 -0.58 -13.95
C ALA A 236 -8.32 0.28 -13.26
N LEU A 237 -7.04 0.10 -13.64
CA LEU A 237 -5.94 0.92 -13.13
C LEU A 237 -5.96 2.34 -13.70
N ALA A 238 -6.23 2.51 -14.99
CA ALA A 238 -6.35 3.81 -15.64
C ALA A 238 -7.47 4.65 -15.00
N TYR A 239 -8.59 4.03 -14.66
CA TYR A 239 -9.70 4.69 -13.97
C TYR A 239 -9.29 5.22 -12.59
N GLN A 240 -8.51 4.46 -11.83
CA GLN A 240 -7.97 4.96 -10.55
C GLN A 240 -7.05 6.17 -10.77
N VAL A 241 -6.13 6.08 -11.73
CA VAL A 241 -5.20 7.16 -12.05
C VAL A 241 -5.93 8.43 -12.51
N ASP A 242 -6.95 8.29 -13.34
CA ASP A 242 -7.79 9.40 -13.83
C ASP A 242 -8.50 10.14 -12.68
N ARG A 243 -8.89 9.42 -11.63
CA ARG A 243 -9.50 9.99 -10.41
C ARG A 243 -8.48 10.61 -9.45
N GLY A 244 -7.19 10.60 -9.78
CA GLY A 244 -6.11 11.11 -8.93
C GLY A 244 -5.69 10.14 -7.82
N VAL A 245 -6.08 8.89 -7.90
CA VAL A 245 -5.70 7.81 -6.98
C VAL A 245 -4.48 7.08 -7.54
N VAL A 246 -3.56 6.66 -6.68
CA VAL A 246 -2.35 5.91 -7.05
C VAL A 246 -2.58 4.42 -6.84
N PRO A 247 -2.87 3.62 -7.88
CA PRO A 247 -3.02 2.18 -7.71
C PRO A 247 -1.66 1.50 -7.54
N ILE A 248 -1.62 0.48 -6.66
CA ILE A 248 -0.43 -0.33 -6.38
C ILE A 248 -0.72 -1.82 -6.60
N PRO A 249 -0.98 -2.25 -7.85
CA PRO A 249 -1.12 -3.67 -8.15
C PRO A 249 0.17 -4.43 -7.83
N ALA A 250 0.04 -5.73 -7.51
CA ALA A 250 1.17 -6.62 -7.29
C ALA A 250 1.24 -7.65 -8.42
N SER A 251 2.44 -7.91 -8.94
CA SER A 251 2.69 -9.00 -9.88
C SER A 251 4.14 -9.49 -9.79
N VAL A 252 4.37 -10.74 -10.17
CA VAL A 252 5.69 -11.33 -10.45
C VAL A 252 5.86 -11.60 -11.95
N ASP A 253 4.78 -11.55 -12.70
CA ASP A 253 4.75 -11.77 -14.13
C ASP A 253 5.22 -10.52 -14.89
N ARG A 254 6.11 -10.70 -15.85
CA ARG A 254 6.74 -9.61 -16.60
C ARG A 254 5.73 -8.82 -17.44
N ASP A 255 4.83 -9.53 -18.11
CA ASP A 255 3.88 -8.90 -19.03
C ASP A 255 2.79 -8.15 -18.23
N HIS A 256 2.37 -8.70 -17.09
CA HIS A 256 1.49 -7.99 -16.17
C HIS A 256 2.17 -6.74 -15.57
N LEU A 257 3.46 -6.80 -15.23
CA LEU A 257 4.19 -5.61 -14.77
C LEU A 257 4.21 -4.53 -15.84
N ALA A 258 4.51 -4.90 -17.11
CA ALA A 258 4.52 -3.96 -18.23
C ALA A 258 3.13 -3.33 -18.46
N ALA A 259 2.07 -4.15 -18.54
CA ALA A 259 0.70 -3.69 -18.75
C ALA A 259 0.21 -2.79 -17.61
N ASN A 260 0.48 -3.16 -16.34
CA ASN A 260 0.12 -2.36 -15.18
C ASN A 260 0.79 -0.97 -15.19
N LEU A 261 2.07 -0.90 -15.53
CA LEU A 261 2.79 0.37 -15.61
C LEU A 261 2.24 1.25 -16.75
N ALA A 262 2.02 0.65 -17.93
CA ALA A 262 1.47 1.33 -19.10
C ALA A 262 0.06 1.88 -18.87
N ALA A 263 -0.73 1.25 -18.01
CA ALA A 263 -2.07 1.72 -17.64
C ALA A 263 -2.08 3.17 -17.10
N GLY A 264 -0.99 3.60 -16.49
CA GLY A 264 -0.82 4.98 -15.99
C GLY A 264 -0.75 6.06 -17.08
N ALA A 265 -0.60 5.68 -18.35
CA ALA A 265 -0.56 6.58 -19.50
C ALA A 265 -1.84 6.56 -20.35
N ILE A 266 -2.80 5.66 -20.06
CA ILE A 266 -4.07 5.59 -20.77
C ILE A 266 -4.90 6.84 -20.43
N THR A 267 -5.39 7.51 -21.46
CA THR A 267 -6.28 8.67 -21.33
C THR A 267 -7.73 8.22 -21.60
N LEU A 268 -8.55 8.20 -20.57
CA LEU A 268 -9.97 7.87 -20.67
C LEU A 268 -10.75 9.04 -21.28
N THR A 269 -11.72 8.74 -22.15
CA THR A 269 -12.66 9.74 -22.69
C THR A 269 -13.70 10.14 -21.63
N ALA A 270 -14.49 11.16 -21.89
CA ALA A 270 -15.60 11.54 -21.01
C ALA A 270 -16.67 10.43 -20.93
N GLU A 271 -16.88 9.70 -22.02
CA GLU A 271 -17.81 8.58 -22.10
C GLU A 271 -17.33 7.39 -21.26
N ASP A 272 -16.03 7.02 -21.37
CA ASP A 272 -15.43 5.97 -20.55
C ASP A 272 -15.58 6.26 -19.06
N ARG A 273 -15.30 7.52 -18.65
CA ARG A 273 -15.46 7.96 -17.25
C ARG A 273 -16.89 7.79 -16.77
N ALA A 274 -17.88 8.16 -17.61
CA ALA A 274 -19.29 8.05 -17.25
C ALA A 274 -19.72 6.59 -17.10
N GLN A 275 -19.31 5.73 -18.04
CA GLN A 275 -19.58 4.29 -18.00
C GLN A 275 -18.94 3.63 -16.77
N LEU A 276 -17.65 3.87 -16.51
CA LEU A 276 -16.93 3.31 -15.38
C LEU A 276 -17.43 3.84 -14.03
N ALA A 277 -17.88 5.08 -13.95
CA ALA A 277 -18.50 5.64 -12.74
C ALA A 277 -19.83 4.94 -12.39
N GLY A 278 -20.57 4.45 -13.38
CA GLY A 278 -21.79 3.67 -13.20
C GLY A 278 -21.60 2.31 -12.53
N LEU A 279 -20.37 1.78 -12.47
CA LEU A 279 -20.08 0.47 -11.85
C LEU A 279 -20.22 0.49 -10.32
N ALA A 280 -20.17 1.65 -9.69
CA ALA A 280 -20.26 1.84 -8.26
C ALA A 280 -21.69 2.00 -7.73
N ALA A 281 -22.71 1.88 -8.60
CA ALA A 281 -24.13 2.08 -8.29
C ALA A 281 -24.79 0.84 -7.66
#